data_3f4653cba6d62c75c841f6bd7ed7489b
#
_entry.id   3f4653cba6d62c75c841f6bd7ed7489b
#
_cell.length_a   1.000
_cell.length_b   1.000
_cell.length_c   1.000
_cell.angle_alpha   90.00
_cell.angle_beta   90.00
_cell.angle_gamma   90.00
#
_symmetry.space_group_name_H-M   'P 1'
#
loop_
_entity.id
_entity.type
_entity.pdbx_description
1 polymer ?
#
loop_
_entity_poly.entity_id
_entity_poly.type
_entity_poly.pdbx_seq_one_letter_code
_entity_poly.pdbx_strand_id
1 'polypeptide(L)'
;MIPEEANYQRTMKRDVEPYLRSYEKDGYIESYDKTAIYYRTYQIPQAKAGIVISHGFCEFAEKYREVIYYFLQNGYSVYVPEHRGHGYSDRIVVDGEKVHVEDYEQYVQDLHFFVKNVVELTEKRRILFCHSMGGAIGVRYLEEFPLTFDAAILSAPMLGMNTGKYPKWLAKVTADFFCVIGKGTKYAAGQSGFSDKPSFETSSCVSRERYMYIYNMRLRNINYQTYGGTYAWVKAGFKVIRKLRKRKNINSI
;
A
#
# COMPACT_ATOMS: atom_id res chain seq x y z
N MET A 1 -5.88 7.93 22.90
CA MET A 1 -4.55 8.48 23.27
C MET A 1 -3.72 8.63 22.00
N ILE A 2 -3.08 9.76 21.77
CA ILE A 2 -2.15 9.96 20.64
C ILE A 2 -0.74 9.80 21.17
N PRO A 3 0.09 8.87 20.65
CA PRO A 3 1.47 8.72 21.08
C PRO A 3 2.28 9.99 20.83
N GLU A 4 2.87 10.55 21.88
CA GLU A 4 3.75 11.71 21.79
C GLU A 4 5.12 11.31 21.26
N GLU A 5 5.79 12.20 20.53
CA GLU A 5 7.11 11.96 19.93
C GLU A 5 8.13 11.41 20.94
N ALA A 6 8.27 12.06 22.08
CA ALA A 6 9.27 11.69 23.11
C ALA A 6 9.08 10.29 23.69
N ASN A 7 7.87 9.75 23.68
CA ASN A 7 7.54 8.44 24.26
C ASN A 7 6.98 7.46 23.23
N TYR A 8 7.11 7.78 21.95
CA TYR A 8 6.42 7.07 20.86
C TYR A 8 6.66 5.56 20.91
N GLN A 9 7.91 5.11 20.87
CA GLN A 9 8.22 3.67 20.83
C GLN A 9 7.75 2.94 22.09
N ARG A 10 7.84 3.59 23.26
CA ARG A 10 7.35 3.01 24.52
C ARG A 10 5.81 2.87 24.48
N THR A 11 5.10 3.90 24.06
CA THR A 11 3.64 3.90 23.95
C THR A 11 3.17 2.85 22.93
N MET A 12 3.85 2.76 21.77
CA MET A 12 3.52 1.73 20.79
C MET A 12 3.63 0.32 21.39
N LYS A 13 4.74 0.00 22.04
CA LYS A 13 4.99 -1.34 22.60
C LYS A 13 4.11 -1.69 23.80
N ARG A 14 3.84 -0.71 24.69
CA ARG A 14 3.12 -0.96 25.93
C ARG A 14 1.60 -0.91 25.76
N ASP A 15 1.10 0.01 24.94
CA ASP A 15 -0.32 0.33 24.90
C ASP A 15 -0.94 -0.04 23.55
N VAL A 16 -0.32 0.36 22.42
CA VAL A 16 -0.92 0.21 21.08
C VAL A 16 -0.83 -1.23 20.59
N GLU A 17 0.36 -1.82 20.55
CA GLU A 17 0.54 -3.18 20.02
C GLU A 17 -0.25 -4.25 20.82
N PRO A 18 -0.26 -4.24 22.18
CA PRO A 18 -1.07 -5.20 22.92
C PRO A 18 -2.58 -5.02 22.66
N TYR A 19 -3.04 -3.77 22.55
CA TYR A 19 -4.44 -3.49 22.21
C TYR A 19 -4.79 -4.03 20.81
N LEU A 20 -3.95 -3.80 19.81
CA LEU A 20 -4.18 -4.30 18.45
C LEU A 20 -4.22 -5.83 18.41
N ARG A 21 -3.31 -6.52 19.12
CA ARG A 21 -3.24 -7.99 19.17
C ARG A 21 -4.53 -8.65 19.64
N SER A 22 -5.33 -7.99 20.46
CA SER A 22 -6.60 -8.54 20.93
C SER A 22 -7.67 -8.62 19.83
N TYR A 23 -7.48 -7.90 18.73
CA TYR A 23 -8.41 -7.86 17.59
C TYR A 23 -7.78 -8.38 16.28
N GLU A 24 -6.45 -8.57 16.28
CA GLU A 24 -5.67 -8.91 15.08
C GLU A 24 -5.89 -10.36 14.66
N LYS A 25 -6.18 -10.54 13.38
CA LYS A 25 -6.11 -11.83 12.68
C LYS A 25 -5.42 -11.60 11.35
N ASP A 26 -4.71 -12.59 10.87
CA ASP A 26 -4.05 -12.54 9.58
C ASP A 26 -4.36 -13.79 8.76
N GLY A 27 -4.08 -13.71 7.46
CA GLY A 27 -4.33 -14.80 6.54
C GLY A 27 -3.87 -14.47 5.12
N TYR A 28 -4.16 -15.41 4.23
CA TYR A 28 -3.92 -15.27 2.80
C TYR A 28 -5.20 -15.51 2.04
N ILE A 29 -5.36 -14.82 0.92
CA ILE A 29 -6.35 -15.16 -0.10
C ILE A 29 -5.63 -15.36 -1.44
N GLU A 30 -6.16 -16.23 -2.27
CA GLU A 30 -5.75 -16.33 -3.66
C GLU A 30 -6.50 -15.28 -4.49
N SER A 31 -5.75 -14.47 -5.23
CA SER A 31 -6.31 -13.53 -6.21
C SER A 31 -6.74 -14.26 -7.49
N TYR A 32 -7.28 -13.54 -8.45
CA TYR A 32 -7.80 -14.06 -9.74
C TYR A 32 -6.77 -14.88 -10.55
N ASP A 33 -5.48 -14.62 -10.37
CA ASP A 33 -4.35 -15.27 -11.04
C ASP A 33 -3.56 -16.21 -10.12
N LYS A 34 -4.15 -16.60 -8.98
CA LYS A 34 -3.58 -17.44 -7.92
C LYS A 34 -2.43 -16.79 -7.13
N THR A 35 -2.18 -15.49 -7.31
CA THR A 35 -1.25 -14.76 -6.46
C THR A 35 -1.77 -14.76 -5.02
N ALA A 36 -0.95 -15.23 -4.07
CA ALA A 36 -1.30 -15.19 -2.65
C ALA A 36 -1.14 -13.76 -2.12
N ILE A 37 -2.23 -13.18 -1.66
CA ILE A 37 -2.29 -11.87 -1.05
C ILE A 37 -2.44 -12.02 0.45
N TYR A 38 -1.41 -11.60 1.19
CA TYR A 38 -1.46 -11.55 2.64
C TYR A 38 -2.31 -10.38 3.12
N TYR A 39 -3.03 -10.57 4.22
CA TYR A 39 -3.81 -9.50 4.82
C TYR A 39 -3.83 -9.59 6.34
N ARG A 40 -4.15 -8.48 6.98
CA ARG A 40 -4.51 -8.40 8.39
C ARG A 40 -5.89 -7.78 8.56
N THR A 41 -6.61 -8.30 9.55
CA THR A 41 -7.90 -7.75 9.95
C THR A 41 -7.90 -7.44 11.43
N TYR A 42 -8.61 -6.39 11.80
CA TYR A 42 -8.82 -5.95 13.17
C TYR A 42 -10.31 -5.69 13.34
N GLN A 43 -11.02 -6.70 13.83
CA GLN A 43 -12.48 -6.67 13.89
C GLN A 43 -12.96 -6.41 15.32
N ILE A 44 -13.79 -5.40 15.49
CA ILE A 44 -14.44 -5.08 16.76
C ILE A 44 -15.94 -5.39 16.70
N PRO A 45 -16.57 -5.79 17.83
CA PRO A 45 -18.01 -5.99 17.89
C PRO A 45 -18.77 -4.69 17.56
N GLN A 46 -19.85 -4.81 16.79
CA GLN A 46 -20.73 -3.67 16.45
C GLN A 46 -20.00 -2.47 15.82
N ALA A 47 -19.03 -2.74 14.94
CA ALA A 47 -18.33 -1.69 14.22
C ALA A 47 -19.30 -0.78 13.44
N LYS A 48 -19.01 0.51 13.40
CA LYS A 48 -19.74 1.50 12.59
C LYS A 48 -19.61 1.24 11.09
N ALA A 49 -18.40 0.82 10.68
CA ALA A 49 -18.05 0.40 9.34
C ALA A 49 -16.70 -0.34 9.35
N GLY A 50 -16.39 -1.06 8.27
CA GLY A 50 -15.07 -1.59 7.98
C GLY A 50 -14.24 -0.60 7.15
N ILE A 51 -13.03 -0.30 7.58
CA ILE A 51 -12.07 0.53 6.84
C ILE A 51 -11.07 -0.38 6.15
N VAL A 52 -11.02 -0.31 4.81
CA VAL A 52 -10.02 -1.01 4.01
C VAL A 52 -8.87 -0.07 3.73
N ILE A 53 -7.64 -0.42 4.13
CA ILE A 53 -6.44 0.39 3.88
C ILE A 53 -5.72 -0.14 2.64
N SER A 54 -5.65 0.68 1.59
CA SER A 54 -4.77 0.49 0.43
C SER A 54 -3.49 1.28 0.63
N HIS A 55 -2.41 0.58 0.98
CA HIS A 55 -1.14 1.18 1.39
C HIS A 55 -0.30 1.73 0.23
N GLY A 56 0.72 2.53 0.55
CA GLY A 56 1.60 3.16 -0.43
C GLY A 56 2.73 2.27 -0.92
N PHE A 57 3.55 2.83 -1.81
CA PHE A 57 4.76 2.22 -2.36
C PHE A 57 5.76 1.88 -1.26
N CYS A 58 6.30 0.67 -1.29
CA CYS A 58 7.24 0.16 -0.29
C CYS A 58 6.70 0.15 1.15
N GLU A 59 5.39 0.04 1.32
CA GLU A 59 4.75 -0.04 2.63
C GLU A 59 4.22 -1.46 2.90
N PHE A 60 3.76 -1.68 4.12
CA PHE A 60 3.25 -2.96 4.62
C PHE A 60 2.26 -2.70 5.76
N ALA A 61 1.45 -3.68 6.12
CA ALA A 61 0.34 -3.52 7.06
C ALA A 61 0.79 -2.95 8.42
N GLU A 62 1.91 -3.40 8.95
CA GLU A 62 2.41 -2.97 10.26
C GLU A 62 2.81 -1.51 10.35
N LYS A 63 3.09 -0.86 9.21
CA LYS A 63 3.32 0.59 9.18
C LYS A 63 2.11 1.38 9.65
N TYR A 64 0.92 0.80 9.51
CA TYR A 64 -0.35 1.46 9.82
C TYR A 64 -0.85 1.21 11.25
N ARG A 65 -0.11 0.52 12.13
CA ARG A 65 -0.54 0.16 13.49
C ARG A 65 -1.10 1.35 14.28
N GLU A 66 -0.44 2.49 14.26
CA GLU A 66 -0.92 3.70 14.93
C GLU A 66 -2.27 4.19 14.36
N VAL A 67 -2.39 4.21 13.03
CA VAL A 67 -3.63 4.61 12.34
C VAL A 67 -4.76 3.61 12.59
N ILE A 68 -4.44 2.31 12.56
CA ILE A 68 -5.38 1.24 12.89
C ILE A 68 -5.91 1.40 14.32
N TYR A 69 -5.00 1.67 15.27
CA TYR A 69 -5.37 1.93 16.66
C TYR A 69 -6.39 3.08 16.77
N TYR A 70 -6.18 4.19 16.03
CA TYR A 70 -7.11 5.30 16.04
C TYR A 70 -8.48 4.91 15.46
N PHE A 71 -8.52 4.15 14.38
CA PHE A 71 -9.77 3.69 13.80
C PHE A 71 -10.54 2.77 14.75
N LEU A 72 -9.87 1.80 15.38
CA LEU A 72 -10.50 0.91 16.36
C LEU A 72 -11.05 1.69 17.56
N GLN A 73 -10.28 2.64 18.11
CA GLN A 73 -10.71 3.50 19.21
C GLN A 73 -11.94 4.37 18.87
N ASN A 74 -12.17 4.63 17.59
CA ASN A 74 -13.31 5.38 17.08
C ASN A 74 -14.46 4.47 16.61
N GLY A 75 -14.39 3.16 16.83
CA GLY A 75 -15.47 2.23 16.56
C GLY A 75 -15.53 1.70 15.12
N TYR A 76 -14.39 1.60 14.44
CA TYR A 76 -14.26 1.04 13.09
C TYR A 76 -13.45 -0.25 13.13
N SER A 77 -13.90 -1.29 12.42
CA SER A 77 -13.05 -2.44 12.07
C SER A 77 -12.07 -2.03 10.97
N VAL A 78 -10.90 -2.69 10.90
CA VAL A 78 -9.87 -2.34 9.89
C VAL A 78 -9.37 -3.59 9.16
N TYR A 79 -9.15 -3.45 7.85
CA TYR A 79 -8.75 -4.49 6.93
C TYR A 79 -7.59 -3.99 6.08
N VAL A 80 -6.46 -4.68 6.11
CA VAL A 80 -5.23 -4.23 5.43
C VAL A 80 -4.68 -5.37 4.57
N PRO A 81 -5.00 -5.44 3.27
CA PRO A 81 -4.28 -6.31 2.36
C PRO A 81 -2.89 -5.72 2.09
N GLU A 82 -1.87 -6.56 2.03
CA GLU A 82 -0.57 -6.17 1.51
C GLU A 82 -0.57 -6.37 -0.01
N HIS A 83 -0.31 -5.32 -0.76
CA HIS A 83 -0.32 -5.40 -2.23
C HIS A 83 0.69 -6.42 -2.74
N ARG A 84 0.39 -7.13 -3.87
CA ARG A 84 1.38 -8.01 -4.51
C ARG A 84 2.75 -7.35 -4.59
N GLY A 85 3.80 -8.09 -4.35
CA GLY A 85 5.16 -7.55 -4.32
C GLY A 85 5.53 -6.81 -3.04
N HIS A 86 4.66 -6.76 -2.01
CA HIS A 86 4.92 -6.10 -0.74
C HIS A 86 4.65 -7.04 0.43
N GLY A 87 5.35 -6.79 1.54
CA GLY A 87 5.14 -7.51 2.78
C GLY A 87 5.24 -9.03 2.59
N TYR A 88 4.25 -9.75 3.08
CA TYR A 88 4.14 -11.20 2.97
C TYR A 88 3.39 -11.69 1.72
N SER A 89 2.86 -10.77 0.89
CA SER A 89 2.22 -11.16 -0.37
C SER A 89 3.23 -11.67 -1.40
N ASP A 90 2.77 -12.52 -2.31
CA ASP A 90 3.59 -13.08 -3.37
C ASP A 90 4.28 -12.03 -4.23
N ARG A 91 5.46 -12.42 -4.72
CA ARG A 91 6.31 -11.61 -5.61
C ARG A 91 6.47 -12.30 -6.97
N ILE A 92 6.31 -11.52 -8.02
CA ILE A 92 6.52 -12.00 -9.40
C ILE A 92 8.02 -12.13 -9.71
N VAL A 93 8.88 -11.34 -9.03
CA VAL A 93 10.34 -11.35 -9.23
C VAL A 93 11.04 -11.98 -8.04
N VAL A 94 12.16 -12.67 -8.30
CA VAL A 94 12.95 -13.39 -7.28
C VAL A 94 13.53 -12.43 -6.22
N ASP A 95 13.95 -11.24 -6.65
CA ASP A 95 14.49 -10.22 -5.74
C ASP A 95 13.34 -9.55 -4.96
N GLY A 96 13.18 -9.93 -3.69
CA GLY A 96 12.10 -9.49 -2.82
C GLY A 96 12.12 -8.02 -2.43
N GLU A 97 13.22 -7.31 -2.69
CA GLU A 97 13.31 -5.86 -2.44
C GLU A 97 12.69 -5.03 -3.58
N LYS A 98 12.41 -5.65 -4.72
CA LYS A 98 11.84 -4.97 -5.89
C LYS A 98 10.33 -4.87 -5.83
N VAL A 99 9.81 -3.67 -5.99
CA VAL A 99 8.40 -3.47 -6.37
C VAL A 99 8.26 -3.70 -7.87
N HIS A 100 7.52 -4.72 -8.23
CA HIS A 100 7.27 -5.08 -9.62
C HIS A 100 5.81 -5.37 -9.87
N VAL A 101 5.28 -4.83 -10.94
CA VAL A 101 3.97 -5.15 -11.50
C VAL A 101 4.01 -4.84 -13.00
N GLU A 102 3.35 -5.65 -13.79
CA GLU A 102 3.27 -5.42 -15.25
C GLU A 102 2.12 -4.47 -15.62
N ASP A 103 1.03 -4.54 -14.89
CA ASP A 103 -0.12 -3.63 -15.02
C ASP A 103 -0.72 -3.30 -13.64
N TYR A 104 -1.06 -2.04 -13.40
CA TYR A 104 -1.73 -1.61 -12.16
C TYR A 104 -3.12 -2.23 -11.99
N GLU A 105 -3.76 -2.70 -13.06
CA GLU A 105 -5.03 -3.45 -12.95
C GLU A 105 -4.87 -4.71 -12.09
N GLN A 106 -3.66 -5.29 -12.01
CA GLN A 106 -3.39 -6.42 -11.12
C GLN A 106 -3.62 -6.04 -9.65
N TYR A 107 -3.15 -4.86 -9.20
CA TYR A 107 -3.43 -4.36 -7.85
C TYR A 107 -4.93 -4.13 -7.62
N VAL A 108 -5.63 -3.61 -8.63
CA VAL A 108 -7.08 -3.33 -8.55
C VAL A 108 -7.86 -4.63 -8.39
N GLN A 109 -7.52 -5.67 -9.16
CA GLN A 109 -8.15 -6.98 -9.06
C GLN A 109 -7.84 -7.67 -7.73
N ASP A 110 -6.60 -7.59 -7.22
CA ASP A 110 -6.25 -8.11 -5.89
C ASP A 110 -7.11 -7.47 -4.80
N LEU A 111 -7.23 -6.15 -4.83
CA LEU A 111 -8.07 -5.42 -3.89
C LEU A 111 -9.54 -5.84 -4.00
N HIS A 112 -10.04 -6.07 -5.25
CA HIS A 112 -11.40 -6.53 -5.47
C HIS A 112 -11.63 -7.92 -4.88
N PHE A 113 -10.75 -8.88 -5.14
CA PHE A 113 -10.83 -10.23 -4.57
C PHE A 113 -10.78 -10.19 -3.05
N PHE A 114 -9.90 -9.37 -2.47
CA PHE A 114 -9.83 -9.18 -1.03
C PHE A 114 -11.14 -8.62 -0.45
N VAL A 115 -11.67 -7.55 -1.05
CA VAL A 115 -12.93 -6.95 -0.58
C VAL A 115 -14.08 -7.95 -0.64
N LYS A 116 -14.22 -8.66 -1.75
CA LYS A 116 -15.29 -9.65 -1.94
C LYS A 116 -15.22 -10.84 -0.98
N ASN A 117 -14.03 -11.37 -0.75
CA ASN A 117 -13.87 -12.63 -0.03
C ASN A 117 -13.58 -12.45 1.47
N VAL A 118 -13.21 -11.25 1.92
CA VAL A 118 -12.87 -10.99 3.32
C VAL A 118 -13.76 -9.91 3.92
N VAL A 119 -13.90 -8.76 3.26
CA VAL A 119 -14.54 -7.59 3.85
C VAL A 119 -16.07 -7.65 3.73
N GLU A 120 -16.60 -7.95 2.55
CA GLU A 120 -18.06 -8.03 2.32
C GLU A 120 -18.75 -9.13 3.11
N LEU A 121 -18.02 -10.17 3.51
CA LEU A 121 -18.57 -11.23 4.34
C LEU A 121 -18.86 -10.77 5.78
N THR A 122 -18.25 -9.68 6.23
CA THR A 122 -18.28 -9.23 7.62
C THR A 122 -18.83 -7.83 7.79
N GLU A 123 -18.71 -6.95 6.80
CA GLU A 123 -19.02 -5.53 6.92
C GLU A 123 -20.09 -5.08 5.92
N LYS A 124 -21.19 -4.50 6.44
CA LYS A 124 -22.25 -3.91 5.62
C LYS A 124 -21.88 -2.53 5.08
N ARG A 125 -21.21 -1.71 5.90
CA ARG A 125 -20.69 -0.38 5.52
C ARG A 125 -19.18 -0.44 5.37
N ARG A 126 -18.64 0.15 4.31
CA ARG A 126 -17.23 0.05 3.95
C ARG A 126 -16.68 1.40 3.56
N ILE A 127 -15.51 1.72 4.10
CA ILE A 127 -14.76 2.95 3.79
C ILE A 127 -13.41 2.54 3.22
N LEU A 128 -13.02 3.14 2.10
CA LEU A 128 -11.70 2.93 1.51
C LEU A 128 -10.75 4.03 1.96
N PHE A 129 -9.69 3.68 2.68
CA PHE A 129 -8.60 4.58 3.04
C PHE A 129 -7.37 4.28 2.19
N CYS A 130 -6.92 5.26 1.41
CA CYS A 130 -5.83 5.09 0.44
C CYS A 130 -4.68 6.04 0.72
N HIS A 131 -3.45 5.55 0.67
CA HIS A 131 -2.26 6.38 0.80
C HIS A 131 -1.35 6.25 -0.43
N SER A 132 -0.89 7.37 -0.98
CA SER A 132 0.15 7.43 -2.04
C SER A 132 -0.17 6.51 -3.24
N MET A 133 0.66 5.49 -3.52
CA MET A 133 0.42 4.46 -4.55
C MET A 133 -0.97 3.81 -4.39
N GLY A 134 -1.35 3.49 -3.16
CA GLY A 134 -2.68 2.97 -2.84
C GLY A 134 -3.80 3.93 -3.25
N GLY A 135 -3.53 5.24 -3.32
CA GLY A 135 -4.46 6.22 -3.85
C GLY A 135 -4.74 6.06 -5.34
N ALA A 136 -3.71 5.76 -6.16
CA ALA A 136 -3.93 5.45 -7.58
C ALA A 136 -4.72 4.14 -7.75
N ILE A 137 -4.42 3.13 -6.92
CA ILE A 137 -5.14 1.85 -6.92
C ILE A 137 -6.59 2.07 -6.51
N GLY A 138 -6.83 2.81 -5.41
CA GLY A 138 -8.17 3.05 -4.89
C GLY A 138 -9.05 3.86 -5.83
N VAL A 139 -8.54 4.94 -6.44
CA VAL A 139 -9.30 5.71 -7.43
C VAL A 139 -9.64 4.82 -8.62
N ARG A 140 -8.67 4.04 -9.14
CA ARG A 140 -8.92 3.11 -10.24
C ARG A 140 -9.93 2.02 -9.86
N TYR A 141 -9.89 1.55 -8.61
CA TYR A 141 -10.87 0.62 -8.08
C TYR A 141 -12.30 1.20 -8.11
N LEU A 142 -12.47 2.43 -7.62
CA LEU A 142 -13.77 3.10 -7.58
C LEU A 142 -14.35 3.34 -8.99
N GLU A 143 -13.47 3.63 -9.97
CA GLU A 143 -13.87 3.72 -11.39
C GLU A 143 -14.39 2.39 -11.97
N GLU A 144 -13.80 1.26 -11.55
CA GLU A 144 -14.11 -0.08 -12.07
C GLU A 144 -15.28 -0.73 -11.31
N PHE A 145 -15.33 -0.53 -10.01
CA PHE A 145 -16.30 -1.14 -9.09
C PHE A 145 -17.03 -0.06 -8.27
N PRO A 146 -17.85 0.78 -8.92
CA PRO A 146 -18.61 1.82 -8.23
C PRO A 146 -19.55 1.18 -7.19
N LEU A 147 -19.91 1.92 -6.17
CA LEU A 147 -20.82 1.51 -5.09
C LEU A 147 -20.31 0.38 -4.17
N THR A 148 -19.06 -0.06 -4.31
CA THR A 148 -18.47 -1.05 -3.37
C THR A 148 -18.20 -0.44 -2.00
N PHE A 149 -17.84 0.83 -1.96
CA PHE A 149 -17.57 1.60 -0.75
C PHE A 149 -18.55 2.74 -0.57
N ASP A 150 -18.97 2.99 0.67
CA ASP A 150 -19.85 4.11 1.03
C ASP A 150 -19.11 5.45 1.06
N ALA A 151 -17.79 5.41 1.27
CA ALA A 151 -16.91 6.59 1.26
C ALA A 151 -15.47 6.21 0.94
N ALA A 152 -14.68 7.18 0.49
CA ALA A 152 -13.25 7.02 0.28
C ALA A 152 -12.46 8.21 0.86
N ILE A 153 -11.32 7.90 1.49
CA ILE A 153 -10.36 8.88 2.03
C ILE A 153 -9.05 8.72 1.28
N LEU A 154 -8.64 9.75 0.57
CA LEU A 154 -7.42 9.74 -0.26
C LEU A 154 -6.35 10.62 0.41
N SER A 155 -5.37 9.98 1.05
CA SER A 155 -4.22 10.64 1.67
C SER A 155 -3.06 10.71 0.69
N ALA A 156 -2.72 11.92 0.23
CA ALA A 156 -1.63 12.19 -0.72
C ALA A 156 -1.62 11.22 -1.94
N PRO A 157 -2.75 11.03 -2.66
CA PRO A 157 -2.88 10.01 -3.68
C PRO A 157 -1.90 10.23 -4.83
N MET A 158 -1.33 9.14 -5.37
CA MET A 158 -0.41 9.17 -6.52
C MET A 158 -1.18 9.45 -7.82
N LEU A 159 -1.55 10.71 -8.06
CA LEU A 159 -2.19 11.18 -9.31
C LEU A 159 -1.16 11.67 -10.35
N GLY A 160 0.12 11.45 -10.08
CA GLY A 160 1.24 11.76 -10.96
C GLY A 160 2.51 11.04 -10.52
N MET A 161 3.39 10.71 -11.47
CA MET A 161 4.71 10.16 -11.15
C MET A 161 5.66 11.30 -10.76
N ASN A 162 6.32 11.15 -9.60
CA ASN A 162 7.48 11.96 -9.27
C ASN A 162 8.72 11.32 -9.90
N THR A 163 9.34 12.01 -10.84
CA THR A 163 10.54 11.57 -11.56
C THR A 163 11.80 12.32 -11.12
N GLY A 164 11.73 13.00 -9.96
CA GLY A 164 12.82 13.82 -9.44
C GLY A 164 13.24 14.91 -10.43
N LYS A 165 14.51 14.97 -10.74
CA LYS A 165 15.10 15.97 -11.67
C LYS A 165 14.86 15.63 -13.15
N TYR A 166 14.40 14.44 -13.47
CA TYR A 166 14.24 14.01 -14.87
C TYR A 166 12.88 14.40 -15.43
N PRO A 167 12.81 14.84 -16.70
CA PRO A 167 11.53 15.07 -17.38
C PRO A 167 10.68 13.79 -17.43
N LYS A 168 9.37 13.93 -17.17
CA LYS A 168 8.45 12.78 -17.13
C LYS A 168 8.43 11.98 -18.42
N TRP A 169 8.53 12.64 -19.57
CA TRP A 169 8.59 11.97 -20.87
C TRP A 169 9.83 11.08 -21.01
N LEU A 170 11.01 11.53 -20.51
CA LEU A 170 12.25 10.76 -20.56
C LEU A 170 12.15 9.52 -19.66
N ALA A 171 11.65 9.67 -18.43
CA ALA A 171 11.44 8.55 -17.53
C ALA A 171 10.49 7.50 -18.14
N LYS A 172 9.40 7.97 -18.82
CA LYS A 172 8.47 7.09 -19.51
C LYS A 172 9.13 6.35 -20.67
N VAL A 173 9.81 7.04 -21.57
CA VAL A 173 10.50 6.44 -22.75
C VAL A 173 11.56 5.45 -22.29
N THR A 174 12.34 5.78 -21.25
CA THR A 174 13.32 4.87 -20.68
C THR A 174 12.66 3.60 -20.14
N ALA A 175 11.57 3.72 -19.38
CA ALA A 175 10.86 2.56 -18.86
C ALA A 175 10.27 1.69 -19.97
N ASP A 176 9.66 2.30 -20.98
CA ASP A 176 9.15 1.59 -22.17
C ASP A 176 10.28 0.83 -22.90
N PHE A 177 11.42 1.49 -23.13
CA PHE A 177 12.57 0.89 -23.80
C PHE A 177 13.11 -0.34 -23.03
N PHE A 178 13.36 -0.20 -21.72
CA PHE A 178 13.85 -1.31 -20.91
C PHE A 178 12.86 -2.48 -20.84
N CYS A 179 11.56 -2.22 -20.87
CA CYS A 179 10.55 -3.27 -20.96
C CYS A 179 10.60 -3.99 -22.32
N VAL A 180 10.76 -3.25 -23.43
CA VAL A 180 10.82 -3.83 -24.79
C VAL A 180 12.04 -4.76 -24.96
N ILE A 181 13.19 -4.39 -24.42
CA ILE A 181 14.41 -5.21 -24.49
C ILE A 181 14.49 -6.32 -23.41
N GLY A 182 13.36 -6.65 -22.74
CA GLY A 182 13.29 -7.72 -21.75
C GLY A 182 13.95 -7.40 -20.38
N LYS A 183 14.26 -6.13 -20.12
CA LYS A 183 14.88 -5.67 -18.86
C LYS A 183 13.90 -4.96 -17.91
N GLY A 184 12.61 -5.19 -18.08
CA GLY A 184 11.55 -4.58 -17.27
C GLY A 184 11.63 -4.87 -15.78
N THR A 185 12.23 -6.00 -15.36
CA THR A 185 12.44 -6.42 -13.97
C THR A 185 13.66 -5.78 -13.29
N LYS A 186 14.47 -4.99 -14.01
CA LYS A 186 15.58 -4.24 -13.39
C LYS A 186 15.05 -3.03 -12.64
N TYR A 187 15.80 -2.60 -11.62
CA TYR A 187 15.53 -1.33 -10.95
C TYR A 187 15.47 -0.19 -11.96
N ALA A 188 14.45 0.66 -11.83
CA ALA A 188 14.40 1.89 -12.62
C ALA A 188 15.54 2.84 -12.24
N ALA A 189 15.90 3.74 -13.13
CA ALA A 189 16.97 4.70 -12.88
C ALA A 189 16.71 5.50 -11.60
N GLY A 190 17.71 5.55 -10.72
CA GLY A 190 17.61 6.18 -9.39
C GLY A 190 16.91 5.34 -8.32
N GLN A 191 16.54 4.11 -8.63
CA GLN A 191 16.00 3.15 -7.66
C GLN A 191 17.07 2.13 -7.26
N SER A 192 16.98 1.64 -6.01
CA SER A 192 17.92 0.65 -5.45
C SER A 192 17.18 -0.28 -4.49
N GLY A 193 17.87 -1.28 -3.98
CA GLY A 193 17.41 -2.12 -2.88
C GLY A 193 17.42 -1.41 -1.54
N PHE A 194 16.97 -2.12 -0.51
CA PHE A 194 16.92 -1.64 0.86
C PHE A 194 18.33 -1.35 1.39
N SER A 195 18.46 -0.29 2.20
CA SER A 195 19.70 0.06 2.89
C SER A 195 19.57 -0.17 4.38
N ASP A 196 20.60 -0.80 4.97
CA ASP A 196 20.76 -0.97 6.42
C ASP A 196 21.19 0.32 7.14
N LYS A 197 21.32 1.43 6.41
CA LYS A 197 21.62 2.76 6.94
C LYS A 197 20.38 3.63 6.94
N PRO A 198 19.93 4.17 8.09
CA PRO A 198 18.76 5.03 8.14
C PRO A 198 19.03 6.34 7.37
N SER A 199 18.01 6.82 6.66
CA SER A 199 18.06 8.05 5.86
C SER A 199 16.85 8.94 6.18
N PHE A 200 16.65 9.24 7.45
CA PHE A 200 15.52 10.07 7.92
C PHE A 200 15.46 11.42 7.21
N GLU A 201 16.60 12.06 7.04
CA GLU A 201 16.74 13.42 6.46
C GLU A 201 16.26 13.50 5.00
N THR A 202 16.25 12.38 4.28
CA THR A 202 15.77 12.29 2.89
C THR A 202 14.40 11.64 2.78
N SER A 203 13.83 11.20 3.91
CA SER A 203 12.50 10.58 3.94
C SER A 203 11.39 11.62 3.88
N SER A 204 10.18 11.17 3.52
CA SER A 204 8.96 12.00 3.62
C SER A 204 8.35 12.02 5.03
N CYS A 205 8.97 11.35 6.01
CA CYS A 205 8.49 11.29 7.37
C CYS A 205 8.97 12.51 8.17
N VAL A 206 8.06 13.19 8.86
CA VAL A 206 8.39 14.37 9.68
C VAL A 206 8.70 14.02 11.15
N SER A 207 8.38 12.79 11.58
CA SER A 207 8.64 12.29 12.93
C SER A 207 9.80 11.30 12.90
N ARG A 208 10.88 11.60 13.62
CA ARG A 208 12.05 10.74 13.71
C ARG A 208 11.71 9.41 14.42
N GLU A 209 10.94 9.47 15.49
CA GLU A 209 10.57 8.29 16.26
C GLU A 209 9.66 7.33 15.46
N ARG A 210 8.71 7.86 14.71
CA ARG A 210 7.87 7.06 13.79
C ARG A 210 8.68 6.45 12.66
N TYR A 211 9.61 7.22 12.08
CA TYR A 211 10.53 6.71 11.08
C TYR A 211 11.37 5.55 11.62
N MET A 212 12.03 5.73 12.78
CA MET A 212 12.89 4.72 13.39
C MET A 212 12.10 3.47 13.82
N TYR A 213 10.86 3.62 14.29
CA TYR A 213 10.01 2.50 14.63
C TYR A 213 9.75 1.59 13.41
N ILE A 214 9.40 2.17 12.26
CA ILE A 214 9.18 1.43 11.01
C ILE A 214 10.49 0.90 10.44
N TYR A 215 11.55 1.68 10.47
CA TYR A 215 12.86 1.27 9.98
C TYR A 215 13.40 0.05 10.76
N ASN A 216 13.25 0.03 12.08
CA ASN A 216 13.62 -1.11 12.91
C ASN A 216 12.79 -2.38 12.61
N MET A 217 11.53 -2.25 12.19
CA MET A 217 10.75 -3.39 11.71
C MET A 217 11.34 -3.95 10.42
N ARG A 218 11.73 -3.10 9.47
CA ARG A 218 12.38 -3.52 8.21
C ARG A 218 13.70 -4.24 8.45
N LEU A 219 14.55 -3.74 9.36
CA LEU A 219 15.82 -4.39 9.70
C LEU A 219 15.64 -5.82 10.22
N ARG A 220 14.53 -6.10 10.91
CA ARG A 220 14.24 -7.39 11.55
C ARG A 220 13.48 -8.36 10.65
N ASN A 221 12.94 -7.89 9.53
CA ASN A 221 12.06 -8.69 8.69
C ASN A 221 12.32 -8.40 7.21
N ILE A 222 12.88 -9.38 6.52
CA ILE A 222 13.21 -9.28 5.10
C ILE A 222 11.99 -9.02 4.22
N ASN A 223 10.80 -9.50 4.61
CA ASN A 223 9.57 -9.25 3.86
C ASN A 223 9.17 -7.76 3.84
N TYR A 224 9.66 -6.97 4.79
CA TYR A 224 9.40 -5.53 4.84
C TYR A 224 10.48 -4.68 4.15
N GLN A 225 11.50 -5.32 3.55
CA GLN A 225 12.61 -4.64 2.88
C GLN A 225 12.32 -4.31 1.41
N THR A 226 11.07 -4.42 0.96
CA THR A 226 10.65 -3.90 -0.35
C THR A 226 10.98 -2.41 -0.44
N TYR A 227 11.74 -1.98 -1.48
CA TYR A 227 12.30 -0.63 -1.49
C TYR A 227 12.26 0.07 -2.85
N GLY A 228 12.70 -0.55 -3.93
CA GLY A 228 12.86 0.10 -5.23
C GLY A 228 11.93 -0.42 -6.32
N GLY A 229 11.41 0.49 -7.15
CA GLY A 229 10.55 0.16 -8.29
C GLY A 229 11.34 -0.30 -9.52
N THR A 230 10.76 -1.26 -10.25
CA THR A 230 11.30 -1.72 -11.53
C THR A 230 10.86 -0.82 -12.70
N TYR A 231 11.49 -0.95 -13.86
CA TYR A 231 11.03 -0.26 -15.06
C TYR A 231 9.60 -0.65 -15.45
N ALA A 232 9.20 -1.90 -15.26
CA ALA A 232 7.81 -2.34 -15.52
C ALA A 232 6.84 -1.62 -14.59
N TRP A 233 7.15 -1.51 -13.30
CA TRP A 233 6.32 -0.76 -12.34
C TRP A 233 6.19 0.72 -12.74
N VAL A 234 7.27 1.37 -13.14
CA VAL A 234 7.25 2.78 -13.60
C VAL A 234 6.37 2.92 -14.86
N LYS A 235 6.52 2.04 -15.85
CA LYS A 235 5.69 2.00 -17.05
C LYS A 235 4.21 1.82 -16.70
N ALA A 236 3.88 0.86 -15.84
CA ALA A 236 2.53 0.59 -15.38
C ALA A 236 1.95 1.81 -14.63
N GLY A 237 2.76 2.50 -13.81
CA GLY A 237 2.41 3.74 -13.12
C GLY A 237 2.02 4.87 -14.09
N PHE A 238 2.80 5.11 -15.13
CA PHE A 238 2.43 6.10 -16.18
C PHE A 238 1.13 5.71 -16.89
N LYS A 239 0.91 4.41 -17.13
CA LYS A 239 -0.30 3.89 -17.79
C LYS A 239 -1.55 4.15 -16.94
N VAL A 240 -1.52 3.82 -15.63
CA VAL A 240 -2.67 4.03 -14.74
C VAL A 240 -2.99 5.52 -14.57
N ILE A 241 -1.98 6.38 -14.35
CA ILE A 241 -2.20 7.82 -14.22
C ILE A 241 -2.87 8.40 -15.47
N ARG A 242 -2.49 7.93 -16.66
CA ARG A 242 -3.16 8.34 -17.91
C ARG A 242 -4.62 7.87 -17.96
N LYS A 243 -4.95 6.69 -17.39
CA LYS A 243 -6.34 6.21 -17.29
C LYS A 243 -7.15 7.09 -16.33
N LEU A 244 -6.63 7.35 -15.12
CA LEU A 244 -7.30 8.18 -14.09
C LEU A 244 -7.63 9.60 -14.54
N ARG A 245 -6.94 10.13 -15.56
CA ARG A 245 -7.18 11.48 -16.10
C ARG A 245 -8.25 11.51 -17.20
N LYS A 246 -8.83 10.38 -17.56
CA LYS A 246 -9.91 10.36 -18.57
C LYS A 246 -11.21 10.80 -17.93
N ARG A 247 -11.82 11.88 -18.44
CA ARG A 247 -13.07 12.46 -17.93
C ARG A 247 -14.20 11.44 -17.77
N LYS A 248 -14.32 10.50 -18.69
CA LYS A 248 -15.34 9.44 -18.64
C LYS A 248 -15.21 8.55 -17.40
N ASN A 249 -13.98 8.32 -16.90
CA ASN A 249 -13.72 7.50 -15.73
C ASN A 249 -14.01 8.26 -14.44
N ILE A 250 -13.69 9.56 -14.39
CA ILE A 250 -13.96 10.42 -13.23
C ILE A 250 -15.47 10.52 -12.96
N ASN A 251 -16.29 10.51 -14.00
CA ASN A 251 -17.74 10.62 -13.87
C ASN A 251 -18.41 9.29 -13.43
N SER A 252 -17.64 8.20 -13.25
CA SER A 252 -18.15 6.90 -12.77
C SER A 252 -18.02 6.73 -11.26
N ILE A 253 -17.34 7.64 -10.58
CA ILE A 253 -17.18 7.72 -9.11
C ILE A 253 -18.25 8.67 -8.58
#